data_fb2b6f5509102c6c32196d93a0bb3929
#
_entry.id   fb2b6f5509102c6c32196d93a0bb3929
#
_cell.length_a   1.000
_cell.length_b   1.000
_cell.length_c   1.000
_cell.angle_alpha   90.00
_cell.angle_beta   90.00
_cell.angle_gamma   90.00
#
_symmetry.space_group_name_H-M   'P 1'
#
loop_
_entity.id
_entity.type
_entity.pdbx_description
1 polymer ?
#
loop_
_entity_poly.entity_id
_entity_poly.type
_entity_poly.pdbx_seq_one_letter_code
_entity_poly.pdbx_strand_id
1 'polypeptide(L)'
;MAKIAVLSAIKNTTLEPHFVYAGECDEFAEWMTAKGVRIYYRTLSYIDELKKCSAERLSIGSGAYLRTELACLTRSLGFEDKYVLYTDCDVMFFKDPPTDIKPEYFACGPEFEKLDYSYCNTGVMYMNLHSLYYTYEDFRKHIIERMGVERSYDQVMFNNFYRGKWERLPVELNWKPYWGYSDDIVVLHWHGVKPFQIKQMRAMPDPERFGAMHDMWASDKKSYDRYMNIWEELACFV
;
A
#
# COMPACT_ATOMS: atom_id res chain seq x y z
N MET A 1 -0.84 11.30 -3.51
CA MET A 1 0.02 10.16 -3.12
C MET A 1 0.30 9.26 -4.33
N ALA A 2 -0.70 8.61 -4.94
CA ALA A 2 -0.50 7.66 -6.04
C ALA A 2 0.34 8.21 -7.22
N LYS A 3 0.13 9.46 -7.64
CA LYS A 3 0.96 10.09 -8.69
C LYS A 3 2.45 10.12 -8.31
N ILE A 4 2.78 10.38 -7.05
CA ILE A 4 4.17 10.37 -6.56
C ILE A 4 4.75 8.95 -6.53
N ALA A 5 3.96 7.97 -6.10
CA ALA A 5 4.38 6.56 -6.14
C ALA A 5 4.77 6.15 -7.57
N VAL A 6 3.92 6.47 -8.55
CA VAL A 6 4.19 6.20 -9.97
C VAL A 6 5.42 6.94 -10.48
N LEU A 7 5.54 8.26 -10.22
CA LEU A 7 6.69 9.05 -10.68
C LEU A 7 8.00 8.53 -10.08
N SER A 8 8.00 8.16 -8.78
CA SER A 8 9.20 7.61 -8.15
C SER A 8 9.55 6.24 -8.70
N ALA A 9 8.56 5.39 -8.99
CA ALA A 9 8.79 4.08 -9.61
C ALA A 9 9.40 4.23 -11.01
N ILE A 10 8.80 5.04 -11.87
CA ILE A 10 9.31 5.30 -13.25
C ILE A 10 10.73 5.88 -13.23
N LYS A 11 11.02 6.79 -12.27
CA LYS A 11 12.32 7.45 -12.19
C LYS A 11 13.43 6.53 -11.68
N ASN A 12 13.13 5.68 -10.71
CA ASN A 12 14.14 5.02 -9.88
C ASN A 12 14.15 3.49 -10.04
N THR A 13 13.27 2.91 -10.87
CA THR A 13 13.16 1.46 -11.03
C THR A 13 12.91 1.07 -12.49
N THR A 14 13.09 -0.22 -12.78
CA THR A 14 12.72 -0.85 -14.05
C THR A 14 11.33 -1.50 -14.03
N LEU A 15 10.55 -1.27 -12.97
CA LEU A 15 9.23 -1.85 -12.81
C LEU A 15 8.22 -1.30 -13.83
N GLU A 16 7.35 -2.15 -14.33
CA GLU A 16 6.16 -1.74 -15.07
C GLU A 16 5.02 -1.39 -14.09
N PRO A 17 4.55 -0.14 -14.04
CA PRO A 17 3.51 0.25 -13.10
C PRO A 17 2.12 -0.19 -13.60
N HIS A 18 1.41 -0.91 -12.74
CA HIS A 18 0.03 -1.34 -12.91
C HIS A 18 -0.84 -0.72 -11.81
N PHE A 19 -2.05 -0.32 -12.14
CA PHE A 19 -2.97 0.29 -11.20
C PHE A 19 -4.36 -0.34 -11.27
N VAL A 20 -4.84 -0.89 -10.16
CA VAL A 20 -6.22 -1.36 -10.05
C VAL A 20 -7.08 -0.24 -9.48
N TYR A 21 -8.10 0.16 -10.21
CA TYR A 21 -8.88 1.35 -9.94
C TYR A 21 -10.37 1.05 -9.80
N ALA A 22 -10.94 1.40 -8.63
CA ALA A 22 -12.38 1.27 -8.38
C ALA A 22 -13.21 2.42 -8.96
N GLY A 23 -12.55 3.47 -9.46
CA GLY A 23 -13.20 4.62 -10.10
C GLY A 23 -13.53 4.39 -11.57
N GLU A 24 -13.90 5.48 -12.23
CA GLU A 24 -14.16 5.54 -13.66
C GLU A 24 -12.98 6.22 -14.39
N CYS A 25 -13.07 6.30 -15.74
CA CYS A 25 -12.09 7.06 -16.51
C CYS A 25 -12.25 8.57 -16.20
N ASP A 26 -11.30 9.13 -15.51
CA ASP A 26 -11.25 10.53 -15.08
C ASP A 26 -9.86 11.14 -15.35
N GLU A 27 -9.68 12.42 -15.05
CA GLU A 27 -8.40 13.11 -15.23
C GLU A 27 -7.23 12.43 -14.51
N PHE A 28 -7.49 11.75 -13.39
CA PHE A 28 -6.47 10.99 -12.69
C PHE A 28 -6.05 9.75 -13.48
N ALA A 29 -7.00 9.00 -14.02
CA ALA A 29 -6.75 7.82 -14.84
C ALA A 29 -6.06 8.21 -16.17
N GLU A 30 -6.47 9.31 -16.80
CA GLU A 30 -5.83 9.85 -17.99
C GLU A 30 -4.37 10.22 -17.73
N TRP A 31 -4.11 10.90 -16.60
CA TRP A 31 -2.75 11.24 -16.20
C TRP A 31 -1.88 9.99 -15.98
N MET A 32 -2.41 8.97 -15.29
CA MET A 32 -1.72 7.70 -15.07
C MET A 32 -1.37 7.02 -16.40
N THR A 33 -2.34 6.94 -17.32
CA THR A 33 -2.14 6.35 -18.66
C THR A 33 -1.08 7.10 -19.46
N ALA A 34 -1.09 8.44 -19.41
CA ALA A 34 -0.08 9.26 -20.05
C ALA A 34 1.34 9.06 -19.49
N LYS A 35 1.47 8.55 -18.28
CA LYS A 35 2.74 8.14 -17.65
C LYS A 35 3.11 6.67 -17.90
N GLY A 36 2.35 5.96 -18.75
CA GLY A 36 2.62 4.55 -19.09
C GLY A 36 2.08 3.54 -18.07
N VAL A 37 1.26 3.97 -17.10
CA VAL A 37 0.62 3.06 -16.16
C VAL A 37 -0.48 2.26 -16.85
N ARG A 38 -0.50 0.95 -16.67
CA ARG A 38 -1.62 0.11 -17.11
C ARG A 38 -2.71 0.13 -16.05
N ILE A 39 -3.90 0.64 -16.41
CA ILE A 39 -5.05 0.75 -15.49
C ILE A 39 -6.03 -0.38 -15.73
N TYR A 40 -6.49 -0.99 -14.62
CA TYR A 40 -7.51 -2.03 -14.59
C TYR A 40 -8.68 -1.54 -13.76
N TYR A 41 -9.77 -1.17 -14.43
CA TYR A 41 -11.01 -0.78 -13.75
C TYR A 41 -11.65 -2.01 -13.13
N ARG A 42 -11.85 -1.98 -11.82
CA ARG A 42 -12.39 -3.12 -11.09
C ARG A 42 -13.31 -2.69 -9.98
N THR A 43 -14.53 -3.19 -10.00
CA THR A 43 -15.43 -3.17 -8.84
C THR A 43 -15.17 -4.41 -7.98
N LEU A 44 -15.10 -4.24 -6.68
CA LEU A 44 -14.93 -5.32 -5.72
C LEU A 44 -16.04 -6.37 -5.86
N SER A 45 -15.71 -7.67 -5.94
CA SER A 45 -16.68 -8.74 -6.19
C SER A 45 -17.73 -8.88 -5.08
N TYR A 46 -17.41 -8.40 -3.86
CA TYR A 46 -18.31 -8.38 -2.69
C TYR A 46 -18.67 -6.96 -2.27
N ILE A 47 -18.79 -6.05 -3.23
CA ILE A 47 -19.15 -4.65 -2.98
C ILE A 47 -20.53 -4.51 -2.32
N ASP A 48 -21.48 -5.42 -2.63
CA ASP A 48 -22.82 -5.35 -2.08
C ASP A 48 -22.86 -5.75 -0.59
N GLU A 49 -21.96 -6.61 -0.16
CA GLU A 49 -21.74 -6.90 1.26
C GLU A 49 -21.10 -5.71 1.97
N LEU A 50 -20.12 -5.06 1.33
CA LEU A 50 -19.49 -3.86 1.87
C LEU A 50 -20.46 -2.68 1.99
N LYS A 51 -21.42 -2.52 1.06
CA LYS A 51 -22.49 -1.51 1.14
C LYS A 51 -23.41 -1.67 2.34
N LYS A 52 -23.50 -2.87 2.92
CA LYS A 52 -24.28 -3.11 4.15
C LYS A 52 -23.57 -2.59 5.41
N CYS A 53 -22.29 -2.26 5.30
CA CYS A 53 -21.50 -1.64 6.37
C CYS A 53 -21.76 -0.13 6.42
N SER A 54 -20.99 0.61 7.23
CA SER A 54 -21.08 2.08 7.29
C SER A 54 -20.61 2.73 5.98
N ALA A 55 -21.08 3.97 5.73
CA ALA A 55 -20.63 4.77 4.59
C ALA A 55 -19.11 5.01 4.58
N GLU A 56 -18.51 5.17 5.75
CA GLU A 56 -17.05 5.29 5.92
C GLU A 56 -16.33 4.01 5.46
N ARG A 57 -16.84 2.84 5.87
CA ARG A 57 -16.28 1.54 5.45
C ARG A 57 -16.39 1.33 3.95
N LEU A 58 -17.49 1.73 3.35
CA LEU A 58 -17.67 1.67 1.90
C LEU A 58 -16.65 2.55 1.20
N SER A 59 -16.48 3.79 1.65
CA SER A 59 -15.59 4.77 1.03
C SER A 59 -14.12 4.31 1.03
N ILE A 60 -13.62 3.81 2.17
CA ILE A 60 -12.24 3.36 2.30
C ILE A 60 -12.07 1.93 1.77
N GLY A 61 -12.98 1.04 2.15
CA GLY A 61 -12.90 -0.39 1.86
C GLY A 61 -13.00 -0.70 0.38
N SER A 62 -13.76 0.07 -0.42
CA SER A 62 -13.86 -0.15 -1.87
C SER A 62 -12.51 -0.11 -2.59
N GLY A 63 -11.56 0.68 -2.10
CA GLY A 63 -10.19 0.71 -2.61
C GLY A 63 -9.27 -0.28 -1.87
N ALA A 64 -9.30 -0.27 -0.52
CA ALA A 64 -8.40 -1.07 0.29
C ALA A 64 -8.52 -2.58 0.03
N TYR A 65 -9.74 -3.09 -0.14
CA TYR A 65 -9.97 -4.51 -0.42
C TYR A 65 -9.62 -4.95 -1.85
N LEU A 66 -9.39 -4.05 -2.81
CA LEU A 66 -9.05 -4.46 -4.19
C LEU A 66 -7.82 -5.35 -4.28
N ARG A 67 -6.85 -5.17 -3.37
CA ARG A 67 -5.65 -6.04 -3.33
C ARG A 67 -5.99 -7.50 -3.10
N THR A 68 -7.10 -7.80 -2.42
CA THR A 68 -7.51 -9.18 -2.15
C THR A 68 -7.96 -9.91 -3.41
N GLU A 69 -8.32 -9.19 -4.47
CA GLU A 69 -8.77 -9.73 -5.75
C GLU A 69 -7.67 -9.82 -6.82
N LEU A 70 -6.44 -9.36 -6.52
CA LEU A 70 -5.37 -9.33 -7.51
C LEU A 70 -5.12 -10.69 -8.18
N ALA A 71 -5.11 -11.77 -7.40
CA ALA A 71 -4.87 -13.11 -7.92
C ALA A 71 -5.97 -13.56 -8.92
N CYS A 72 -7.22 -13.18 -8.70
CA CYS A 72 -8.33 -13.47 -9.62
C CYS A 72 -8.30 -12.56 -10.84
N LEU A 73 -8.00 -11.27 -10.63
CA LEU A 73 -7.92 -10.27 -11.69
C LEU A 73 -6.81 -10.63 -12.69
N THR A 74 -5.60 -10.87 -12.21
CA THR A 74 -4.45 -11.20 -13.06
C THR A 74 -4.69 -12.48 -13.85
N ARG A 75 -5.27 -13.50 -13.22
CA ARG A 75 -5.65 -14.74 -13.92
C ARG A 75 -6.70 -14.50 -15.01
N SER A 76 -7.72 -13.69 -14.74
CA SER A 76 -8.75 -13.34 -15.74
C SER A 76 -8.21 -12.56 -16.94
N LEU A 77 -7.12 -11.84 -16.76
CA LEU A 77 -6.43 -11.06 -17.78
C LEU A 77 -5.32 -11.84 -18.50
N GLY A 78 -5.09 -13.10 -18.12
CA GLY A 78 -4.06 -13.94 -18.73
C GLY A 78 -2.63 -13.55 -18.36
N PHE A 79 -2.39 -12.92 -17.20
CA PHE A 79 -1.04 -12.66 -16.70
C PHE A 79 -0.34 -13.96 -16.36
N GLU A 80 0.90 -14.09 -16.83
CA GLU A 80 1.74 -15.26 -16.56
C GLU A 80 2.61 -15.09 -15.31
N ASP A 81 2.76 -13.84 -14.82
CA ASP A 81 3.57 -13.53 -13.66
C ASP A 81 3.03 -14.20 -12.39
N LYS A 82 3.83 -15.06 -11.82
CA LYS A 82 3.52 -15.75 -10.57
C LYS A 82 3.68 -14.83 -9.36
N TYR A 83 4.66 -13.93 -9.42
CA TYR A 83 5.00 -13.03 -8.32
C TYR A 83 4.89 -11.58 -8.76
N VAL A 84 4.29 -10.77 -7.91
CA VAL A 84 4.17 -9.32 -8.11
C VAL A 84 4.57 -8.57 -6.85
N LEU A 85 5.11 -7.38 -7.02
CA LEU A 85 5.27 -6.42 -5.93
C LEU A 85 4.00 -5.56 -5.87
N TYR A 86 3.19 -5.77 -4.84
CA TYR A 86 2.06 -4.90 -4.51
C TYR A 86 2.53 -3.78 -3.59
N THR A 87 2.04 -2.57 -3.83
CA THR A 87 2.20 -1.45 -2.90
C THR A 87 0.90 -0.66 -2.73
N ASP A 88 0.73 -0.06 -1.56
CA ASP A 88 -0.24 1.01 -1.36
C ASP A 88 0.15 2.25 -2.18
N CYS A 89 -0.77 3.20 -2.29
CA CYS A 89 -0.58 4.42 -3.08
C CYS A 89 0.30 5.47 -2.39
N ASP A 90 0.66 5.26 -1.13
CA ASP A 90 1.41 6.19 -0.29
C ASP A 90 2.85 5.75 -0.07
N VAL A 91 3.46 5.28 -1.14
CA VAL A 91 4.88 4.88 -1.18
C VAL A 91 5.72 5.81 -2.07
N MET A 92 7.04 5.73 -1.91
CA MET A 92 8.04 6.27 -2.84
C MET A 92 9.13 5.23 -3.06
N PHE A 93 9.49 5.01 -4.32
CA PHE A 93 10.59 4.11 -4.71
C PHE A 93 11.90 4.88 -4.79
N PHE A 94 12.99 4.29 -4.30
CA PHE A 94 14.35 4.84 -4.31
C PHE A 94 15.33 4.01 -5.14
N LYS A 95 15.09 2.71 -5.23
CA LYS A 95 15.94 1.75 -5.96
C LYS A 95 15.08 0.64 -6.55
N ASP A 96 15.64 -0.10 -7.50
CA ASP A 96 15.02 -1.33 -7.99
C ASP A 96 14.84 -2.34 -6.86
N PRO A 97 13.63 -2.88 -6.67
CA PRO A 97 13.40 -3.95 -5.71
C PRO A 97 14.03 -5.27 -6.21
N PRO A 98 14.51 -6.14 -5.31
CA PRO A 98 15.04 -7.44 -5.67
C PRO A 98 13.97 -8.33 -6.32
N THR A 99 14.33 -9.15 -7.31
CA THR A 99 13.39 -10.02 -8.06
C THR A 99 13.39 -11.46 -7.59
N ASP A 100 14.21 -11.79 -6.62
CA ASP A 100 14.42 -13.16 -6.09
C ASP A 100 13.55 -13.51 -4.88
N ILE A 101 12.75 -12.57 -4.38
CA ILE A 101 11.79 -12.80 -3.29
C ILE A 101 10.58 -13.58 -3.83
N LYS A 102 10.46 -14.85 -3.43
CA LYS A 102 9.48 -15.81 -3.97
C LYS A 102 8.73 -16.52 -2.84
N PRO A 103 7.85 -15.83 -2.10
CA PRO A 103 7.15 -16.40 -0.97
C PRO A 103 6.17 -17.51 -1.36
N GLU A 104 5.79 -18.35 -0.40
CA GLU A 104 4.72 -19.33 -0.60
C GLU A 104 3.37 -18.65 -0.86
N TYR A 105 2.97 -17.68 -0.02
CA TYR A 105 1.76 -16.85 -0.19
C TYR A 105 2.13 -15.40 -0.45
N PHE A 106 2.77 -14.76 0.51
CA PHE A 106 3.29 -13.40 0.39
C PHE A 106 4.37 -13.13 1.45
N ALA A 107 5.20 -12.14 1.17
CA ALA A 107 6.13 -11.57 2.14
C ALA A 107 5.70 -10.14 2.44
N CYS A 108 5.78 -9.73 3.73
CA CYS A 108 5.41 -8.40 4.20
C CYS A 108 6.35 -7.90 5.29
N GLY A 109 6.40 -6.58 5.45
CA GLY A 109 7.18 -5.92 6.49
C GLY A 109 6.46 -5.89 7.84
N PRO A 110 7.17 -5.52 8.92
CA PRO A 110 6.58 -5.33 10.24
C PRO A 110 5.70 -4.07 10.30
N GLU A 111 4.75 -4.00 11.24
CA GLU A 111 3.82 -2.87 11.35
C GLU A 111 4.49 -1.61 11.93
N PHE A 112 4.96 -1.65 13.18
CA PHE A 112 5.53 -0.49 13.87
C PHE A 112 7.01 -0.65 14.19
N GLU A 113 7.39 -1.74 14.84
CA GLU A 113 8.76 -2.01 15.28
C GLU A 113 9.51 -2.80 14.21
N LYS A 114 10.71 -2.34 13.82
CA LYS A 114 11.51 -2.91 12.70
C LYS A 114 11.72 -4.41 12.73
N LEU A 115 11.76 -5.00 13.92
CA LEU A 115 12.07 -6.43 14.09
C LEU A 115 10.86 -7.25 14.53
N ASP A 116 9.71 -6.61 14.74
CA ASP A 116 8.49 -7.30 15.16
C ASP A 116 7.64 -7.72 13.96
N TYR A 117 7.81 -8.95 13.52
CA TYR A 117 7.02 -9.59 12.47
C TYR A 117 5.81 -10.39 13.01
N SER A 118 5.40 -10.15 14.24
CA SER A 118 4.20 -10.79 14.82
C SER A 118 2.90 -10.31 14.15
N TYR A 119 2.93 -9.10 13.57
CA TYR A 119 1.85 -8.49 12.81
C TYR A 119 2.40 -7.91 11.50
N CYS A 120 1.77 -8.31 10.39
CA CYS A 120 2.16 -7.96 9.03
C CYS A 120 1.60 -6.60 8.61
N ASN A 121 2.46 -5.70 8.14
CA ASN A 121 2.03 -4.50 7.42
C ASN A 121 1.85 -4.83 5.94
N THR A 122 0.65 -4.65 5.42
CA THR A 122 0.28 -5.01 4.04
C THR A 122 0.46 -3.88 3.02
N GLY A 123 1.08 -2.77 3.41
CA GLY A 123 1.28 -1.63 2.50
C GLY A 123 2.32 -1.87 1.42
N VAL A 124 3.25 -2.82 1.62
CA VAL A 124 4.16 -3.34 0.59
C VAL A 124 4.26 -4.84 0.77
N MET A 125 3.98 -5.60 -0.29
CA MET A 125 3.95 -7.07 -0.27
C MET A 125 4.55 -7.65 -1.56
N TYR A 126 5.42 -8.64 -1.44
CA TYR A 126 5.62 -9.59 -2.53
C TYR A 126 4.53 -10.65 -2.47
N MET A 127 3.74 -10.78 -3.51
CA MET A 127 2.57 -11.66 -3.55
C MET A 127 2.77 -12.80 -4.54
N ASN A 128 2.53 -14.04 -4.11
CA ASN A 128 2.44 -15.21 -4.99
C ASN A 128 0.99 -15.35 -5.47
N LEU A 129 0.70 -14.81 -6.63
CA LEU A 129 -0.65 -14.77 -7.18
C LEU A 129 -1.25 -16.17 -7.38
N HIS A 130 -0.41 -17.17 -7.68
CA HIS A 130 -0.88 -18.54 -7.86
C HIS A 130 -1.38 -19.15 -6.54
N SER A 131 -0.62 -19.07 -5.45
CA SER A 131 -1.05 -19.57 -4.14
C SER A 131 -2.25 -18.81 -3.60
N LEU A 132 -2.27 -17.48 -3.77
CA LEU A 132 -3.40 -16.64 -3.34
C LEU A 132 -4.68 -16.93 -4.12
N TYR A 133 -4.57 -17.30 -5.41
CA TYR A 133 -5.74 -17.71 -6.20
C TYR A 133 -6.41 -18.97 -5.63
N TYR A 134 -5.64 -19.97 -5.21
CA TYR A 134 -6.20 -21.21 -4.66
C TYR A 134 -6.85 -21.03 -3.30
N THR A 135 -6.48 -19.99 -2.55
CA THR A 135 -7.10 -19.69 -1.24
C THR A 135 -8.12 -18.56 -1.31
N TYR A 136 -8.37 -18.00 -2.50
CA TYR A 136 -9.18 -16.79 -2.68
C TYR A 136 -10.61 -16.94 -2.14
N GLU A 137 -11.32 -18.01 -2.49
CA GLU A 137 -12.72 -18.16 -2.07
C GLU A 137 -12.88 -18.29 -0.55
N ASP A 138 -11.96 -19.01 0.10
CA ASP A 138 -11.96 -19.13 1.56
C ASP A 138 -11.59 -17.79 2.21
N PHE A 139 -10.61 -17.07 1.64
CA PHE A 139 -10.23 -15.75 2.13
C PHE A 139 -11.36 -14.73 1.92
N ARG A 140 -12.01 -14.73 0.75
CA ARG A 140 -13.18 -13.90 0.47
C ARG A 140 -14.32 -14.15 1.47
N LYS A 141 -14.63 -15.40 1.75
CA LYS A 141 -15.62 -15.77 2.78
C LYS A 141 -15.25 -15.22 4.15
N HIS A 142 -14.00 -15.40 4.57
CA HIS A 142 -13.48 -14.86 5.82
C HIS A 142 -13.64 -13.32 5.89
N ILE A 143 -13.35 -12.60 4.80
CA ILE A 143 -13.53 -11.15 4.72
C ILE A 143 -15.00 -10.78 4.91
N ILE A 144 -15.91 -11.40 4.16
CA ILE A 144 -17.36 -11.09 4.20
C ILE A 144 -17.93 -11.31 5.62
N GLU A 145 -17.53 -12.38 6.28
CA GLU A 145 -17.99 -12.69 7.64
C GLU A 145 -17.49 -11.67 8.69
N ARG A 146 -16.38 -10.98 8.43
CA ARG A 146 -15.70 -10.14 9.43
C ARG A 146 -15.67 -8.65 9.11
N MET A 147 -15.87 -8.24 7.87
CA MET A 147 -15.71 -6.84 7.44
C MET A 147 -16.61 -5.86 8.18
N GLY A 148 -17.74 -6.29 8.73
CA GLY A 148 -18.64 -5.45 9.51
C GLY A 148 -18.25 -5.30 10.99
N VAL A 149 -17.37 -6.16 11.51
CA VAL A 149 -17.05 -6.29 12.94
C VAL A 149 -15.63 -5.82 13.26
N GLU A 150 -14.68 -6.13 12.37
CA GLU A 150 -13.27 -5.77 12.59
C GLU A 150 -13.07 -4.25 12.50
N ARG A 151 -12.20 -3.71 13.36
CA ARG A 151 -11.94 -2.26 13.43
C ARG A 151 -11.11 -1.75 12.25
N SER A 152 -10.32 -2.59 11.62
CA SER A 152 -9.47 -2.28 10.47
C SER A 152 -10.04 -2.90 9.19
N TYR A 153 -9.38 -2.64 8.06
CA TYR A 153 -9.81 -3.09 6.74
C TYR A 153 -9.11 -4.42 6.35
N ASP A 154 -8.55 -4.47 5.17
CA ASP A 154 -7.91 -5.63 4.56
C ASP A 154 -6.68 -6.14 5.33
N GLN A 155 -5.86 -5.27 5.92
CA GLN A 155 -4.66 -5.69 6.67
C GLN A 155 -5.00 -6.66 7.81
N VAL A 156 -6.04 -6.40 8.59
CA VAL A 156 -6.46 -7.32 9.66
C VAL A 156 -6.99 -8.64 9.09
N MET A 157 -7.61 -8.62 7.91
CA MET A 157 -8.07 -9.84 7.24
C MET A 157 -6.89 -10.72 6.80
N PHE A 158 -5.85 -10.13 6.20
CA PHE A 158 -4.62 -10.86 5.87
C PHE A 158 -3.96 -11.44 7.13
N ASN A 159 -3.81 -10.64 8.19
CA ASN A 159 -3.18 -11.09 9.43
C ASN A 159 -3.95 -12.21 10.12
N ASN A 160 -5.28 -12.19 10.08
CA ASN A 160 -6.10 -13.22 10.70
C ASN A 160 -6.14 -14.52 9.89
N PHE A 161 -6.38 -14.42 8.57
CA PHE A 161 -6.55 -15.59 7.70
C PHE A 161 -5.23 -16.31 7.42
N TYR A 162 -4.16 -15.54 7.15
CA TYR A 162 -2.84 -16.09 6.84
C TYR A 162 -1.89 -16.09 8.04
N ARG A 163 -2.41 -16.12 9.27
CA ARG A 163 -1.58 -16.12 10.49
C ARG A 163 -0.49 -17.18 10.44
N GLY A 164 0.77 -16.74 10.55
CA GLY A 164 1.94 -17.63 10.51
C GLY A 164 2.30 -18.19 9.14
N LYS A 165 1.66 -17.70 8.06
CA LYS A 165 1.91 -18.14 6.67
C LYS A 165 2.60 -17.11 5.82
N TRP A 166 2.85 -15.89 6.32
CA TRP A 166 3.63 -14.89 5.60
C TRP A 166 5.12 -15.03 5.87
N GLU A 167 5.92 -14.60 4.92
CA GLU A 167 7.36 -14.52 5.03
C GLU A 167 7.81 -13.09 5.35
N ARG A 168 9.04 -12.96 5.87
CA ARG A 168 9.59 -11.65 6.24
C ARG A 168 10.08 -10.93 4.99
N LEU A 169 9.55 -9.75 4.75
CA LEU A 169 10.07 -8.82 3.78
C LEU A 169 11.22 -8.01 4.41
N PRO A 170 12.36 -7.82 3.75
CA PRO A 170 13.39 -6.90 4.22
C PRO A 170 12.80 -5.52 4.52
N VAL A 171 13.18 -4.90 5.63
CA VAL A 171 12.58 -3.64 6.11
C VAL A 171 12.82 -2.49 5.14
N GLU A 172 13.88 -2.55 4.34
CA GLU A 172 14.23 -1.57 3.30
C GLU A 172 13.16 -1.48 2.19
N LEU A 173 12.37 -2.54 2.02
CA LEU A 173 11.26 -2.61 1.05
C LEU A 173 9.93 -2.05 1.59
N ASN A 174 9.85 -1.80 2.90
CA ASN A 174 8.66 -1.20 3.53
C ASN A 174 9.11 -0.26 4.66
N TRP A 175 10.05 0.63 4.34
CA TRP A 175 10.63 1.56 5.30
C TRP A 175 9.64 2.63 5.71
N LYS A 176 9.58 2.96 7.00
CA LYS A 176 8.71 3.99 7.53
C LYS A 176 9.52 5.23 7.93
N PRO A 177 9.02 6.46 7.67
CA PRO A 177 9.77 7.68 7.98
C PRO A 177 10.22 7.79 9.45
N TYR A 178 9.41 7.31 10.39
CA TYR A 178 9.72 7.32 11.84
C TYR A 178 10.77 6.29 12.28
N TRP A 179 11.25 5.46 11.35
CA TRP A 179 12.41 4.58 11.61
C TRP A 179 13.77 5.24 11.38
N GLY A 180 13.77 6.52 11.04
CA GLY A 180 14.95 7.27 10.72
C GLY A 180 15.22 7.40 9.23
N TYR A 181 16.19 8.23 8.88
CA TYR A 181 16.68 8.34 7.52
C TYR A 181 17.68 7.23 7.22
N SER A 182 17.62 6.65 6.04
CA SER A 182 18.57 5.67 5.52
C SER A 182 18.76 5.86 4.02
N ASP A 183 19.99 5.68 3.55
CA ASP A 183 20.32 5.65 2.12
C ASP A 183 20.11 4.25 1.50
N ASP A 184 19.84 3.23 2.32
CA ASP A 184 19.68 1.84 1.88
C ASP A 184 18.24 1.47 1.53
N ILE A 185 17.29 2.38 1.75
CA ILE A 185 15.88 2.12 1.48
C ILE A 185 15.63 1.86 -0.01
N VAL A 186 14.72 0.93 -0.26
CA VAL A 186 14.22 0.61 -1.60
C VAL A 186 12.84 1.23 -1.81
N VAL A 187 11.95 1.03 -0.84
CA VAL A 187 10.59 1.62 -0.85
C VAL A 187 10.32 2.28 0.50
N LEU A 188 10.07 3.58 0.47
CA LEU A 188 9.53 4.33 1.60
C LEU A 188 8.01 4.22 1.58
N HIS A 189 7.42 3.81 2.69
CA HIS A 189 5.98 3.81 2.91
C HIS A 189 5.62 4.90 3.92
N TRP A 190 4.81 5.87 3.50
CA TRP A 190 4.29 6.93 4.36
C TRP A 190 3.25 6.37 5.35
N HIS A 191 3.65 5.31 6.08
CA HIS A 191 2.82 4.69 7.09
C HIS A 191 2.52 5.70 8.22
N GLY A 192 1.25 5.84 8.60
CA GLY A 192 0.79 6.86 9.54
C GLY A 192 0.70 8.23 8.88
N VAL A 193 1.62 9.14 9.19
CA VAL A 193 1.57 10.55 8.76
C VAL A 193 1.88 10.72 7.27
N LYS A 194 0.99 11.42 6.56
CA LYS A 194 1.13 11.67 5.13
C LYS A 194 1.75 13.05 4.85
N PRO A 195 2.43 13.24 3.70
CA PRO A 195 3.03 14.51 3.31
C PRO A 195 2.10 15.72 3.41
N PHE A 196 0.84 15.58 2.98
CA PHE A 196 -0.12 16.68 3.07
C PHE A 196 -0.46 17.06 4.53
N GLN A 197 -0.50 16.09 5.44
CA GLN A 197 -0.69 16.33 6.88
C GLN A 197 0.53 17.01 7.51
N ILE A 198 1.73 16.62 7.09
CA ILE A 198 2.96 17.30 7.54
C ILE A 198 2.95 18.77 7.09
N LYS A 199 2.55 19.06 5.84
CA LYS A 199 2.38 20.44 5.36
C LYS A 199 1.36 21.22 6.19
N GLN A 200 0.23 20.60 6.52
CA GLN A 200 -0.77 21.22 7.40
C GLN A 200 -0.21 21.51 8.79
N MET A 201 0.44 20.52 9.43
CA MET A 201 1.05 20.69 10.76
C MET A 201 2.12 21.78 10.78
N ARG A 202 2.95 21.89 9.74
CA ARG A 202 3.97 22.95 9.62
C ARG A 202 3.37 24.35 9.49
N ALA A 203 2.16 24.47 8.95
CA ALA A 203 1.46 25.73 8.73
C ALA A 203 0.60 26.17 9.93
N MET A 204 0.39 25.31 10.92
CA MET A 204 -0.48 25.59 12.08
C MET A 204 0.33 26.07 13.30
N PRO A 205 -0.25 26.97 14.11
CA PRO A 205 0.39 27.40 15.36
C PRO A 205 0.37 26.31 16.44
N ASP A 206 -0.56 25.35 16.37
CA ASP A 206 -0.80 24.28 17.35
C ASP A 206 -0.90 22.91 16.67
N PRO A 207 0.23 22.38 16.12
CA PRO A 207 0.25 21.12 15.38
C PRO A 207 -0.09 19.91 16.26
N GLU A 208 0.00 20.00 17.57
CA GLU A 208 -0.34 18.97 18.56
C GLU A 208 -1.81 18.52 18.46
N ARG A 209 -2.67 19.30 17.83
CA ARG A 209 -4.07 18.92 17.55
C ARG A 209 -4.21 17.69 16.65
N PHE A 210 -3.16 17.33 15.90
CA PHE A 210 -3.13 16.09 15.13
C PHE A 210 -2.92 14.84 16.01
N GLY A 211 -2.71 14.99 17.33
CA GLY A 211 -2.58 13.88 18.26
C GLY A 211 -1.47 12.90 17.87
N ALA A 212 -1.78 11.61 17.82
CA ALA A 212 -0.81 10.56 17.50
C ALA A 212 -0.05 10.77 16.18
N MET A 213 -0.64 11.46 15.20
CA MET A 213 0.06 11.80 13.94
C MET A 213 1.14 12.87 14.18
N HIS A 214 0.86 13.86 15.02
CA HIS A 214 1.86 14.84 15.42
C HIS A 214 3.00 14.14 16.18
N ASP A 215 2.68 13.28 17.16
CA ASP A 215 3.69 12.59 17.96
C ASP A 215 4.60 11.71 17.08
N MET A 216 4.02 11.02 16.11
CA MET A 216 4.77 10.21 15.15
C MET A 216 5.70 11.07 14.28
N TRP A 217 5.22 12.23 13.76
CA TRP A 217 6.06 13.16 13.02
C TRP A 217 7.15 13.80 13.90
N ALA A 218 6.81 14.21 15.12
CA ALA A 218 7.71 14.87 16.05
C ALA A 218 8.80 13.92 16.56
N SER A 219 8.55 12.60 16.60
CA SER A 219 9.51 11.60 17.06
C SER A 219 10.80 11.56 16.24
N ASP A 220 10.74 11.84 14.93
CA ASP A 220 11.92 11.99 14.08
C ASP A 220 11.67 13.00 12.94
N LYS A 221 11.41 14.24 13.33
CA LYS A 221 11.14 15.34 12.41
C LYS A 221 12.21 15.50 11.34
N LYS A 222 13.47 15.28 11.67
CA LYS A 222 14.61 15.41 10.76
C LYS A 222 14.53 14.41 9.60
N SER A 223 14.18 13.17 9.86
CA SER A 223 14.01 12.14 8.82
C SER A 223 12.79 12.43 7.96
N TYR A 224 11.67 12.79 8.57
CA TYR A 224 10.49 13.22 7.83
C TYR A 224 10.79 14.41 6.91
N ASP A 225 11.53 15.41 7.38
CA ASP A 225 11.88 16.59 6.57
C ASP A 225 12.74 16.22 5.36
N ARG A 226 13.68 15.28 5.49
CA ARG A 226 14.49 14.78 4.37
C ARG A 226 13.63 14.09 3.31
N TYR A 227 12.73 13.19 3.74
CA TYR A 227 11.83 12.50 2.81
C TYR A 227 10.81 13.46 2.19
N MET A 228 10.36 14.47 2.94
CA MET A 228 9.48 15.52 2.43
C MET A 228 10.13 16.32 1.31
N ASN A 229 11.41 16.67 1.41
CA ASN A 229 12.12 17.40 0.33
C ASN A 229 12.09 16.58 -0.97
N ILE A 230 12.39 15.28 -0.91
CA ILE A 230 12.34 14.38 -2.07
C ILE A 230 10.91 14.29 -2.63
N TRP A 231 9.91 14.20 -1.74
CA TRP A 231 8.51 14.17 -2.13
C TRP A 231 8.09 15.47 -2.82
N GLU A 232 8.53 16.63 -2.34
CA GLU A 232 8.21 17.94 -2.88
C GLU A 232 8.85 18.16 -4.26
N GLU A 233 10.08 17.68 -4.46
CA GLU A 233 10.71 17.67 -5.78
C GLU A 233 9.89 16.89 -6.81
N LEU A 234 9.40 15.70 -6.45
CA LEU A 234 8.54 14.90 -7.33
C LEU A 234 7.17 15.55 -7.55
N ALA A 235 6.64 16.21 -6.53
CA ALA A 235 5.33 16.88 -6.61
C ALA A 235 5.30 18.05 -7.61
N CYS A 236 6.43 18.61 -7.97
CA CYS A 236 6.52 19.62 -9.03
C CYS A 236 6.16 19.07 -10.44
N PHE A 237 6.12 17.74 -10.63
CA PHE A 237 5.80 17.07 -11.90
C PHE A 237 4.40 16.44 -11.93
N VAL A 238 3.59 16.68 -10.91
CA VAL A 238 2.19 16.21 -10.78
C VAL A 238 1.21 17.25 -11.29
#